data_c53f6758f65125ce0ddcdd7f3a28a69d
#
_entry.id   c53f6758f65125ce0ddcdd7f3a28a69d
#
_cell.length_a   1.000
_cell.length_b   1.000
_cell.length_c   1.000
_cell.angle_alpha   90.00
_cell.angle_beta   90.00
_cell.angle_gamma   90.00
#
_symmetry.space_group_name_H-M   'P 1'
#
loop_
_entity.id
_entity.type
_entity.pdbx_description
1 polymer ?
#
loop_
_entity_poly.entity_id
_entity_poly.type
_entity_poly.pdbx_seq_one_letter_code
_entity_poly.pdbx_strand_id
1 'polypeptide(L)'
;AAEIALMTMLSLIGPAAETDFRLSKLLQQFQLRSSAIRDVSVNFVHFVHSINRLSDSDIDLLKTLLTYGRKADPIPKGSTLYVVPRLGTITPWASKATNIAHICGLPVHRLERGCCYRFNTQEQLDPDDLLELAPLLHDRMTETVLSEAPSEAQLFVEHQARSFESIDFSGRGVSSLEEVNSNLGLALSE
;
A
#
# COMPACT_ATOMS: atom_id res chain seq x y z
N ALA A 1 18.60 -15.45 27.23
CA ALA A 1 18.90 -14.65 26.04
C ALA A 1 17.60 -14.50 25.28
N ALA A 2 17.03 -13.29 25.23
CA ALA A 2 15.87 -13.02 24.41
C ALA A 2 16.34 -13.08 22.95
N GLU A 3 15.87 -14.07 22.21
CA GLU A 3 16.01 -14.18 20.78
C GLU A 3 15.25 -12.98 20.19
N ILE A 4 15.99 -12.05 19.60
CA ILE A 4 15.36 -10.92 18.90
C ILE A 4 14.66 -11.56 17.70
N ALA A 5 13.35 -11.69 17.77
CA ALA A 5 12.53 -12.16 16.68
C ALA A 5 12.80 -11.23 15.47
N LEU A 6 13.44 -11.76 14.45
CA LEU A 6 13.75 -11.02 13.23
C LEU A 6 12.44 -10.96 12.43
N MET A 7 11.71 -9.87 12.57
CA MET A 7 10.55 -9.62 11.73
C MET A 7 11.01 -9.58 10.27
N THR A 8 10.28 -10.25 9.40
CA THR A 8 10.63 -10.35 7.98
C THR A 8 9.43 -10.02 7.11
N MET A 9 9.67 -9.26 6.05
CA MET A 9 8.66 -8.99 5.05
C MET A 9 8.92 -9.83 3.79
N LEU A 10 7.89 -10.58 3.37
CA LEU A 10 7.87 -11.31 2.11
C LEU A 10 6.89 -10.65 1.15
N SER A 11 7.26 -10.52 -0.12
CA SER A 11 6.38 -10.03 -1.18
C SER A 11 5.99 -11.19 -2.11
N LEU A 12 4.70 -11.40 -2.31
CA LEU A 12 4.13 -12.41 -3.19
C LEU A 12 3.34 -11.74 -4.31
N ILE A 13 3.68 -12.06 -5.56
CA ILE A 13 2.90 -11.60 -6.71
C ILE A 13 1.56 -12.34 -6.73
N GLY A 14 0.51 -11.57 -6.78
CA GLY A 14 -0.87 -12.02 -6.83
C GLY A 14 -1.45 -12.05 -8.25
N PRO A 15 -2.78 -12.18 -8.35
CA PRO A 15 -3.51 -12.18 -9.61
C PRO A 15 -3.46 -10.81 -10.30
N ALA A 16 -3.94 -10.77 -11.55
CA ALA A 16 -4.14 -9.51 -12.27
C ALA A 16 -5.08 -8.59 -11.50
N ALA A 17 -4.67 -7.34 -11.32
CA ALA A 17 -5.41 -6.37 -10.51
C ALA A 17 -6.44 -5.58 -11.32
N GLU A 18 -6.27 -5.50 -12.65
CA GLU A 18 -7.13 -4.72 -13.53
C GLU A 18 -7.69 -5.57 -14.68
N THR A 19 -8.78 -5.12 -15.24
CA THR A 19 -9.38 -5.75 -16.43
C THR A 19 -8.67 -5.26 -17.71
N ASP A 20 -8.70 -6.06 -18.78
CA ASP A 20 -8.09 -5.69 -20.06
C ASP A 20 -8.66 -4.38 -20.62
N PHE A 21 -9.95 -4.15 -20.41
CA PHE A 21 -10.60 -2.90 -20.82
C PHE A 21 -10.03 -1.68 -20.07
N ARG A 22 -9.83 -1.81 -18.75
CA ARG A 22 -9.27 -0.73 -17.94
C ARG A 22 -7.79 -0.50 -18.26
N LEU A 23 -7.03 -1.57 -18.46
CA LEU A 23 -5.64 -1.48 -18.90
C LEU A 23 -5.49 -0.77 -20.24
N SER A 24 -6.35 -1.09 -21.22
CA SER A 24 -6.34 -0.41 -22.52
C SER A 24 -6.60 1.09 -22.40
N LYS A 25 -7.55 1.49 -21.55
CA LYS A 25 -7.82 2.92 -21.29
C LYS A 25 -6.66 3.61 -20.57
N LEU A 26 -6.08 2.97 -19.56
CA LEU A 26 -4.93 3.50 -18.85
C LEU A 26 -3.73 3.65 -19.80
N LEU A 27 -3.47 2.65 -20.63
CA LEU A 27 -2.38 2.68 -21.60
C LEU A 27 -2.52 3.88 -22.56
N GLN A 28 -3.73 4.16 -23.07
CA GLN A 28 -3.98 5.33 -23.90
C GLN A 28 -3.63 6.64 -23.16
N GLN A 29 -4.01 6.76 -21.89
CA GLN A 29 -3.69 7.93 -21.07
C GLN A 29 -2.19 8.06 -20.80
N PHE A 30 -1.49 6.96 -20.56
CA PHE A 30 -0.05 6.95 -20.38
C PHE A 30 0.69 7.36 -21.66
N GLN A 31 0.25 6.86 -22.81
CA GLN A 31 0.83 7.19 -24.11
C GLN A 31 0.65 8.67 -24.51
N LEU A 32 -0.40 9.33 -24.01
CA LEU A 32 -0.55 10.78 -24.16
C LEU A 32 0.51 11.57 -23.37
N ARG A 33 1.07 10.99 -22.30
CA ARG A 33 2.11 11.61 -21.49
C ARG A 33 3.50 11.19 -21.91
N SER A 34 3.68 9.94 -22.29
CA SER A 34 4.94 9.40 -22.77
C SER A 34 4.73 8.38 -23.88
N SER A 35 5.15 8.71 -25.09
CA SER A 35 5.08 7.82 -26.25
C SER A 35 6.05 6.62 -26.14
N ALA A 36 6.97 6.63 -25.17
CA ALA A 36 7.89 5.53 -24.92
C ALA A 36 7.18 4.31 -24.31
N ILE A 37 6.01 4.48 -23.70
CA ILE A 37 5.26 3.40 -23.06
C ILE A 37 4.51 2.59 -24.12
N ARG A 38 4.89 1.31 -24.24
CA ARG A 38 4.32 0.38 -25.22
C ARG A 38 3.19 -0.45 -24.66
N ASP A 39 3.34 -0.87 -23.41
CA ASP A 39 2.39 -1.77 -22.75
C ASP A 39 2.49 -1.60 -21.24
N VAL A 40 1.44 -2.01 -20.52
CA VAL A 40 1.36 -1.99 -19.08
C VAL A 40 0.68 -3.25 -18.58
N SER A 41 1.23 -3.85 -17.55
CA SER A 41 0.58 -4.92 -16.78
C SER A 41 0.44 -4.53 -15.32
N VAL A 42 -0.61 -5.02 -14.69
CA VAL A 42 -0.91 -4.70 -13.28
C VAL A 42 -1.26 -5.96 -12.53
N ASN A 43 -0.46 -6.29 -11.55
CA ASN A 43 -0.72 -7.42 -10.66
C ASN A 43 -0.88 -6.92 -9.23
N PHE A 44 -1.75 -7.56 -8.47
CA PHE A 44 -1.68 -7.41 -7.02
C PHE A 44 -0.34 -7.88 -6.50
N VAL A 45 0.13 -7.25 -5.46
CA VAL A 45 1.27 -7.70 -4.67
C VAL A 45 0.83 -7.79 -3.22
N HIS A 46 1.11 -8.94 -2.60
CA HIS A 46 0.78 -9.19 -1.21
C HIS A 46 2.06 -9.08 -0.39
N PHE A 47 2.03 -8.20 0.58
CA PHE A 47 3.11 -8.01 1.54
C PHE A 47 2.75 -8.78 2.81
N VAL A 48 3.61 -9.69 3.19
CA VAL A 48 3.43 -10.57 4.35
C VAL A 48 4.46 -10.17 5.40
N HIS A 49 3.99 -9.65 6.51
CA HIS A 49 4.81 -9.34 7.67
C HIS A 49 4.69 -10.47 8.67
N SER A 50 5.79 -11.13 9.00
CA SER A 50 5.83 -12.26 9.91
C SER A 50 6.80 -12.02 11.07
N ILE A 51 6.46 -12.58 12.23
CA ILE A 51 7.28 -12.49 13.44
C ILE A 51 8.56 -13.31 13.30
N ASN A 52 8.47 -14.43 12.58
CA ASN A 52 9.58 -15.35 12.32
C ASN A 52 9.62 -15.70 10.84
N ARG A 53 10.72 -16.31 10.41
CA ARG A 53 10.82 -16.86 9.07
C ARG A 53 9.73 -17.93 8.86
N LEU A 54 8.95 -17.75 7.79
CA LEU A 54 7.91 -18.70 7.39
C LEU A 54 8.56 -19.99 6.85
N SER A 55 7.95 -21.12 7.18
CA SER A 55 8.31 -22.40 6.58
C SER A 55 7.85 -22.51 5.13
N ASP A 56 8.39 -23.45 4.37
CA ASP A 56 7.96 -23.69 2.99
C ASP A 56 6.46 -24.07 2.93
N SER A 57 5.96 -24.83 3.92
CA SER A 57 4.54 -25.18 4.05
C SER A 57 3.67 -23.95 4.32
N ASP A 58 4.12 -23.00 5.14
CA ASP A 58 3.40 -21.75 5.39
C ASP A 58 3.31 -20.89 4.13
N ILE A 59 4.43 -20.84 3.38
CA ILE A 59 4.49 -20.10 2.09
C ILE A 59 3.55 -20.73 1.06
N ASP A 60 3.48 -22.04 0.97
CA ASP A 60 2.58 -22.73 0.04
C ASP A 60 1.11 -22.56 0.42
N LEU A 61 0.80 -22.58 1.71
CA LEU A 61 -0.53 -22.27 2.21
C LEU A 61 -0.91 -20.81 1.91
N LEU A 62 0.01 -19.85 2.15
CA LEU A 62 -0.19 -18.45 1.79
C LEU A 62 -0.47 -18.26 0.31
N LYS A 63 0.33 -18.88 -0.57
CA LYS A 63 0.11 -18.83 -2.02
C LYS A 63 -1.28 -19.37 -2.39
N THR A 64 -1.71 -20.45 -1.75
CA THR A 64 -3.05 -21.03 -1.97
C THR A 64 -4.14 -20.04 -1.55
N LEU A 65 -4.05 -19.46 -0.36
CA LEU A 65 -5.02 -18.49 0.16
C LEU A 65 -5.07 -17.20 -0.66
N LEU A 66 -3.93 -16.78 -1.21
CA LEU A 66 -3.79 -15.55 -1.99
C LEU A 66 -4.00 -15.76 -3.50
N THR A 67 -4.37 -16.97 -3.92
CA THR A 67 -4.75 -17.28 -5.30
C THR A 67 -6.25 -17.06 -5.47
N TYR A 68 -6.62 -15.96 -6.12
CA TYR A 68 -8.00 -15.57 -6.42
C TYR A 68 -8.06 -14.74 -7.70
N GLY A 69 -9.26 -14.54 -8.23
CA GLY A 69 -9.47 -13.69 -9.40
C GLY A 69 -8.85 -14.24 -10.70
N ARG A 70 -8.48 -13.35 -11.60
CA ARG A 70 -7.86 -13.68 -12.89
C ARG A 70 -6.38 -14.01 -12.70
N LYS A 71 -5.89 -14.99 -13.46
CA LYS A 71 -4.46 -15.34 -13.44
C LYS A 71 -3.59 -14.08 -13.61
N ALA A 72 -2.45 -14.07 -12.92
CA ALA A 72 -1.48 -12.99 -13.03
C ALA A 72 -1.10 -12.75 -14.50
N ASP A 73 -1.01 -11.47 -14.87
CA ASP A 73 -0.49 -11.09 -16.17
C ASP A 73 1.00 -11.45 -16.27
N PRO A 74 1.49 -11.76 -17.46
CA PRO A 74 2.93 -11.92 -17.66
C PRO A 74 3.67 -10.70 -17.14
N ILE A 75 4.83 -10.95 -16.54
CA ILE A 75 5.66 -9.88 -15.99
C ILE A 75 6.59 -9.37 -17.09
N PRO A 76 6.28 -8.24 -17.77
CA PRO A 76 7.20 -7.64 -18.71
C PRO A 76 8.47 -7.17 -17.97
N LYS A 77 9.59 -7.22 -18.66
CA LYS A 77 10.79 -6.51 -18.20
C LYS A 77 10.58 -5.02 -18.43
N GLY A 78 10.80 -4.22 -17.43
CA GLY A 78 10.64 -2.77 -17.56
C GLY A 78 10.57 -2.08 -16.21
N SER A 79 10.26 -0.79 -16.25
CA SER A 79 10.13 0.04 -15.06
C SER A 79 8.88 -0.30 -14.26
N THR A 80 8.92 -0.12 -12.97
CA THR A 80 7.83 -0.47 -12.06
C THR A 80 7.39 0.72 -11.21
N LEU A 81 6.08 0.78 -10.92
CA LEU A 81 5.53 1.61 -9.85
C LEU A 81 4.67 0.73 -8.93
N TYR A 82 4.75 1.00 -7.65
CA TYR A 82 3.92 0.35 -6.65
C TYR A 82 2.86 1.32 -6.16
N VAL A 83 1.61 0.89 -6.17
CA VAL A 83 0.50 1.59 -5.53
C VAL A 83 0.15 0.80 -4.29
N VAL A 84 0.38 1.41 -3.14
CA VAL A 84 0.17 0.78 -1.84
C VAL A 84 -0.82 1.61 -1.02
N PRO A 85 -1.47 1.02 -0.03
CA PRO A 85 -2.27 1.80 0.91
C PRO A 85 -1.47 2.94 1.52
N ARG A 86 -2.15 4.02 1.84
CA ARG A 86 -1.51 5.17 2.51
C ARG A 86 -0.69 4.69 3.70
N LEU A 87 0.58 5.07 3.70
CA LEU A 87 1.54 4.65 4.72
C LEU A 87 1.03 4.99 6.12
N GLY A 88 1.21 4.05 7.06
CA GLY A 88 0.71 4.19 8.43
C GLY A 88 -0.78 3.90 8.63
N THR A 89 -1.48 3.39 7.61
CA THR A 89 -2.88 2.97 7.72
C THR A 89 -3.02 1.45 7.65
N ILE A 90 -4.13 0.92 8.15
CA ILE A 90 -4.51 -0.49 8.04
C ILE A 90 -5.78 -0.56 7.21
N THR A 91 -5.72 -1.27 6.09
CA THR A 91 -6.89 -1.41 5.22
C THR A 91 -7.89 -2.43 5.76
N PRO A 92 -9.20 -2.32 5.43
CA PRO A 92 -10.18 -3.35 5.74
C PRO A 92 -9.81 -4.71 5.12
N TRP A 93 -9.16 -4.70 3.94
CA TRP A 93 -8.65 -5.92 3.32
C TRP A 93 -7.56 -6.57 4.20
N ALA A 94 -6.58 -5.77 4.66
CA ALA A 94 -5.49 -6.24 5.54
C ALA A 94 -6.03 -6.89 6.81
N SER A 95 -6.97 -6.23 7.48
CA SER A 95 -7.59 -6.76 8.71
C SER A 95 -8.25 -8.12 8.46
N LYS A 96 -9.01 -8.25 7.38
CA LYS A 96 -9.70 -9.49 7.04
C LYS A 96 -8.74 -10.60 6.60
N ALA A 97 -7.79 -10.28 5.75
CA ALA A 97 -6.80 -11.25 5.25
C ALA A 97 -5.91 -11.78 6.39
N THR A 98 -5.46 -10.88 7.27
CA THR A 98 -4.67 -11.26 8.46
C THR A 98 -5.47 -12.18 9.38
N ASN A 99 -6.75 -11.87 9.64
CA ASN A 99 -7.60 -12.73 10.46
C ASN A 99 -7.78 -14.13 9.84
N ILE A 100 -7.99 -14.22 8.53
CA ILE A 100 -8.09 -15.50 7.81
C ILE A 100 -6.78 -16.29 7.95
N ALA A 101 -5.63 -15.64 7.78
CA ALA A 101 -4.33 -16.28 7.93
C ALA A 101 -4.14 -16.84 9.35
N HIS A 102 -4.54 -16.09 10.38
CA HIS A 102 -4.51 -16.56 11.76
C HIS A 102 -5.41 -17.78 11.99
N ILE A 103 -6.63 -17.77 11.46
CA ILE A 103 -7.55 -18.93 11.55
C ILE A 103 -6.94 -20.17 10.88
N CYS A 104 -6.15 -19.98 9.80
CA CYS A 104 -5.42 -21.05 9.15
C CYS A 104 -4.13 -21.47 9.88
N GLY A 105 -3.82 -20.87 11.03
CA GLY A 105 -2.65 -21.21 11.84
C GLY A 105 -1.32 -20.62 11.33
N LEU A 106 -1.35 -19.64 10.41
CA LEU A 106 -0.14 -19.02 9.87
C LEU A 106 0.47 -18.03 10.88
N PRO A 107 1.80 -18.08 11.11
CA PRO A 107 2.50 -17.19 12.03
C PRO A 107 2.81 -15.82 11.41
N VAL A 108 1.80 -15.18 10.84
CA VAL A 108 1.91 -13.84 10.26
C VAL A 108 1.48 -12.79 11.26
N HIS A 109 2.14 -11.65 11.25
CA HIS A 109 1.73 -10.49 12.05
C HIS A 109 0.65 -9.69 11.30
N ARG A 110 0.91 -9.39 10.03
CA ARG A 110 -0.02 -8.63 9.18
C ARG A 110 0.18 -8.95 7.71
N LEU A 111 -0.92 -8.98 6.99
CA LEU A 111 -0.97 -9.01 5.53
C LEU A 111 -1.42 -7.65 5.02
N GLU A 112 -0.81 -7.18 3.93
CA GLU A 112 -1.28 -6.01 3.20
C GLU A 112 -1.23 -6.27 1.71
N ARG A 113 -2.02 -5.52 0.94
CA ARG A 113 -2.11 -5.67 -0.50
C ARG A 113 -1.91 -4.34 -1.20
N GLY A 114 -1.07 -4.34 -2.21
CA GLY A 114 -0.90 -3.25 -3.16
C GLY A 114 -1.04 -3.72 -4.60
N CYS A 115 -0.78 -2.82 -5.53
CA CYS A 115 -0.67 -3.09 -6.96
C CYS A 115 0.74 -2.80 -7.44
N CYS A 116 1.27 -3.65 -8.31
CA CYS A 116 2.52 -3.43 -9.00
C CYS A 116 2.22 -3.18 -10.48
N TYR A 117 2.43 -1.96 -10.92
CA TYR A 117 2.36 -1.54 -12.32
C TYR A 117 3.72 -1.77 -12.96
N ARG A 118 3.76 -2.48 -14.07
CA ARG A 118 4.96 -2.70 -14.88
C ARG A 118 4.77 -2.16 -16.26
N PHE A 119 5.68 -1.29 -16.64
CA PHE A 119 5.65 -0.58 -17.92
C PHE A 119 6.68 -1.20 -18.86
N ASN A 120 6.21 -1.70 -20.00
CA ASN A 120 7.09 -2.04 -21.11
C ASN A 120 7.38 -0.77 -21.89
N THR A 121 8.63 -0.33 -21.89
CA THR A 121 9.06 0.91 -22.52
C THR A 121 10.14 0.63 -23.57
N GLN A 122 10.20 1.46 -24.59
CA GLN A 122 11.25 1.36 -25.62
C GLN A 122 12.63 1.75 -25.07
N GLU A 123 12.63 2.76 -24.19
CA GLU A 123 13.81 3.28 -23.51
C GLU A 123 13.55 3.22 -22.02
N GLN A 124 14.62 3.16 -21.22
CA GLN A 124 14.49 3.20 -19.78
C GLN A 124 13.99 4.60 -19.38
N LEU A 125 12.80 4.68 -18.81
CA LEU A 125 12.26 5.91 -18.25
C LEU A 125 12.93 6.21 -16.90
N ASP A 126 13.15 7.50 -16.67
CA ASP A 126 13.58 7.96 -15.36
C ASP A 126 12.47 7.68 -14.33
N PRO A 127 12.81 7.28 -13.09
CA PRO A 127 11.83 7.12 -12.03
C PRO A 127 10.95 8.35 -11.78
N ASP A 128 11.49 9.55 -11.95
CA ASP A 128 10.74 10.80 -11.78
C ASP A 128 9.70 10.98 -12.90
N ASP A 129 10.05 10.67 -14.15
CA ASP A 129 9.11 10.68 -15.27
C ASP A 129 7.96 9.69 -15.07
N LEU A 130 8.25 8.52 -14.48
CA LEU A 130 7.23 7.55 -14.13
C LEU A 130 6.30 8.04 -13.01
N LEU A 131 6.83 8.75 -12.04
CA LEU A 131 6.03 9.31 -10.94
C LEU A 131 5.06 10.40 -11.42
N GLU A 132 5.30 11.02 -12.58
CA GLU A 132 4.32 11.91 -13.21
C GLU A 132 3.03 11.20 -13.62
N LEU A 133 3.05 9.86 -13.76
CA LEU A 133 1.87 9.04 -14.01
C LEU A 133 1.04 8.78 -12.75
N ALA A 134 1.60 9.03 -11.57
CA ALA A 134 0.95 8.73 -10.28
C ALA A 134 -0.50 9.24 -10.15
N PRO A 135 -0.87 10.45 -10.62
CA PRO A 135 -2.25 10.93 -10.54
C PRO A 135 -3.27 10.06 -11.29
N LEU A 136 -2.83 9.23 -12.25
CA LEU A 136 -3.68 8.33 -13.02
C LEU A 136 -3.83 6.96 -12.36
N LEU A 137 -2.96 6.63 -11.38
CA LEU A 137 -2.80 5.29 -10.84
C LEU A 137 -3.47 5.10 -9.48
N HIS A 138 -3.65 6.18 -8.71
CA HIS A 138 -4.02 6.04 -7.31
C HIS A 138 -5.04 7.07 -6.84
N ASP A 139 -5.77 6.73 -5.81
CA ASP A 139 -6.53 7.68 -5.01
C ASP A 139 -5.62 8.33 -3.96
N ARG A 140 -5.37 9.63 -4.11
CA ARG A 140 -4.49 10.42 -3.21
C ARG A 140 -4.92 10.41 -1.74
N MET A 141 -6.18 10.10 -1.46
CA MET A 141 -6.70 10.06 -0.07
C MET A 141 -6.35 8.76 0.64
N THR A 142 -6.31 7.65 -0.09
CA THR A 142 -6.23 6.30 0.48
C THR A 142 -4.97 5.53 0.07
N GLU A 143 -4.23 6.02 -0.93
CA GLU A 143 -3.10 5.31 -1.53
C GLU A 143 -1.86 6.19 -1.68
N THR A 144 -0.72 5.55 -1.84
CA THR A 144 0.59 6.17 -2.09
C THR A 144 1.26 5.44 -3.24
N VAL A 145 1.91 6.20 -4.15
CA VAL A 145 2.72 5.65 -5.24
C VAL A 145 4.19 5.68 -4.85
N LEU A 146 4.89 4.57 -5.10
CA LEU A 146 6.31 4.39 -4.83
C LEU A 146 7.01 3.89 -6.10
N SER A 147 8.21 4.37 -6.37
CA SER A 147 9.06 3.90 -7.47
C SER A 147 9.73 2.55 -7.19
N GLU A 148 9.81 2.18 -5.92
CA GLU A 148 10.38 0.93 -5.44
C GLU A 148 9.41 0.19 -4.55
N ALA A 149 9.66 -1.11 -4.32
CA ALA A 149 8.88 -1.89 -3.38
C ALA A 149 8.99 -1.27 -1.97
N PRO A 150 7.86 -1.13 -1.24
CA PRO A 150 7.90 -0.56 0.09
C PRO A 150 8.76 -1.41 1.02
N SER A 151 9.46 -0.75 1.91
CA SER A 151 10.13 -1.43 3.02
C SER A 151 9.12 -1.80 4.12
N GLU A 152 9.50 -2.74 4.98
CA GLU A 152 8.73 -3.13 6.15
C GLU A 152 8.40 -1.92 7.03
N ALA A 153 9.40 -1.08 7.31
CA ALA A 153 9.25 0.12 8.13
C ALA A 153 8.31 1.18 7.52
N GLN A 154 8.14 1.21 6.20
CA GLN A 154 7.20 2.11 5.55
C GLN A 154 5.76 1.57 5.60
N LEU A 155 5.58 0.28 5.29
CA LEU A 155 4.25 -0.28 5.10
C LEU A 155 3.58 -0.73 6.41
N PHE A 156 4.38 -1.26 7.34
CA PHE A 156 3.87 -1.87 8.57
C PHE A 156 4.13 -1.04 9.84
N VAL A 157 4.52 0.23 9.66
CA VAL A 157 4.66 1.11 10.82
C VAL A 157 3.32 1.27 11.54
N GLU A 158 3.36 1.11 12.85
CA GLU A 158 2.23 1.39 13.72
C GLU A 158 2.40 2.78 14.33
N HIS A 159 1.51 3.69 13.96
CA HIS A 159 1.46 4.98 14.61
C HIS A 159 0.67 4.87 15.92
N GLN A 160 1.33 5.17 17.03
CA GLN A 160 0.61 5.32 18.28
C GLN A 160 -0.31 6.54 18.19
N ALA A 161 -1.56 6.35 18.63
CA ALA A 161 -2.48 7.48 18.75
C ALA A 161 -1.86 8.56 19.64
N ARG A 162 -2.02 9.82 19.25
CA ARG A 162 -1.64 10.93 20.12
C ARG A 162 -2.47 10.87 21.41
N SER A 163 -1.86 11.25 22.52
CA SER A 163 -2.60 11.40 23.77
C SER A 163 -3.69 12.46 23.61
N PHE A 164 -4.81 12.25 24.30
CA PHE A 164 -5.85 13.28 24.37
C PHE A 164 -5.31 14.52 25.06
N GLU A 165 -5.52 15.68 24.45
CA GLU A 165 -5.29 16.97 25.08
C GLU A 165 -6.60 17.43 25.71
N SER A 166 -6.56 17.78 26.99
CA SER A 166 -7.71 18.33 27.71
C SER A 166 -7.60 19.85 27.72
N ILE A 167 -8.69 20.50 27.33
CA ILE A 167 -8.76 21.97 27.32
C ILE A 167 -9.55 22.40 28.55
N ASP A 168 -8.94 23.21 29.41
CA ASP A 168 -9.64 23.79 30.55
C ASP A 168 -10.54 24.96 30.11
N PHE A 169 -11.74 24.61 29.71
CA PHE A 169 -12.79 25.58 29.37
C PHE A 169 -13.35 26.27 30.62
N SER A 170 -13.43 25.58 31.75
CA SER A 170 -14.06 26.09 32.97
C SER A 170 -13.25 27.23 33.60
N GLY A 171 -11.91 27.17 33.51
CA GLY A 171 -11.05 28.19 34.06
C GLY A 171 -10.74 29.34 33.11
N ARG A 172 -10.64 29.06 31.81
CA ARG A 172 -10.18 30.04 30.79
C ARG A 172 -11.28 30.56 29.86
N GLY A 173 -12.47 29.96 29.90
CA GLY A 173 -13.62 30.36 29.10
C GLY A 173 -13.44 30.20 27.58
N VAL A 174 -14.18 31.02 26.82
CA VAL A 174 -14.20 30.97 25.35
C VAL A 174 -12.83 31.20 24.71
N SER A 175 -11.99 32.04 25.32
CA SER A 175 -10.65 32.34 24.77
C SER A 175 -9.78 31.08 24.62
N SER A 176 -9.96 30.07 25.47
CA SER A 176 -9.24 28.79 25.32
C SER A 176 -9.68 27.98 24.08
N LEU A 177 -10.93 28.09 23.71
CA LEU A 177 -11.45 27.45 22.49
C LEU A 177 -10.98 28.14 21.21
N GLU A 178 -10.92 29.49 21.24
CA GLU A 178 -10.39 30.29 20.12
C GLU A 178 -8.92 29.98 19.87
N GLU A 179 -8.11 29.92 20.95
CA GLU A 179 -6.70 29.55 20.88
C GLU A 179 -6.51 28.14 20.29
N VAL A 180 -7.27 27.16 20.77
CA VAL A 180 -7.18 25.79 20.31
C VAL A 180 -7.72 25.64 18.88
N ASN A 181 -8.80 26.35 18.55
CA ASN A 181 -9.34 26.39 17.20
C ASN A 181 -8.28 26.87 16.19
N SER A 182 -7.55 27.93 16.56
CA SER A 182 -6.46 28.45 15.72
C SER A 182 -5.28 27.48 15.63
N ASN A 183 -4.83 26.92 16.76
CA ASN A 183 -3.64 26.07 16.83
C ASN A 183 -3.84 24.69 16.20
N LEU A 184 -5.01 24.11 16.34
CA LEU A 184 -5.33 22.78 15.82
C LEU A 184 -6.11 22.80 14.50
N GLY A 185 -6.53 23.98 14.04
CA GLY A 185 -7.29 24.10 12.79
C GLY A 185 -8.65 23.41 12.83
N LEU A 186 -9.38 23.52 13.96
CA LEU A 186 -10.63 22.76 14.17
C LEU A 186 -11.80 23.30 13.35
N ALA A 187 -11.67 24.47 12.75
CA ALA A 187 -12.71 25.13 11.95
C ALA A 187 -14.04 25.31 12.72
N LEU A 188 -13.98 25.60 14.01
CA LEU A 188 -15.16 25.91 14.81
C LEU A 188 -15.73 27.24 14.35
N SER A 189 -17.04 27.31 14.19
CA SER A 189 -17.76 28.58 13.94
C SER A 189 -17.89 29.40 15.24
N GLU A 190 -18.09 30.69 15.09
CA GLU A 190 -18.42 31.59 16.19
C GLU A 190 -19.76 31.24 16.85
#